data_8ee8d97ad5d0a34c28f3bf87fe376248
#
_entry.id   8ee8d97ad5d0a34c28f3bf87fe376248
#
_cell.length_a   1.000
_cell.length_b   1.000
_cell.length_c   1.000
_cell.angle_alpha   90.00
_cell.angle_beta   90.00
_cell.angle_gamma   90.00
#
_symmetry.space_group_name_H-M   'P 1'
#
loop_
_entity.id
_entity.type
_entity.pdbx_description
1 polymer ?
#
loop_
_entity_poly.entity_id
_entity_poly.type
_entity_poly.pdbx_seq_one_letter_code
_entity_poly.pdbx_strand_id
1 'polypeptide(L)'
;MSKFSARKGQKGFTLVELVIVMAVIAVILSVVIPNLRGMQAESQLTKSEGELNTLKTALTSYWRNNSNLYPTNITTDLTGASPQIIPASLTDPFNTASGTYGYASGNDTDFGDYFTVYTKGPKADTTDVTWDGSNNRVTYSGGGRVVSNAPVVKTH
;
A
#
# COMPACT_ATOMS: atom_id res chain seq x y z
N MET A 1 26.79 23.69 -63.63
CA MET A 1 27.75 23.90 -62.49
C MET A 1 27.06 23.49 -61.22
N SER A 2 27.35 22.29 -60.72
CA SER A 2 26.75 21.75 -59.46
C SER A 2 27.65 22.14 -58.28
N LYS A 3 27.08 22.92 -57.35
CA LYS A 3 27.79 23.28 -56.10
C LYS A 3 27.71 22.10 -55.13
N PHE A 4 28.82 21.38 -54.93
CA PHE A 4 28.98 20.44 -53.84
C PHE A 4 29.07 21.22 -52.52
N SER A 5 28.05 21.11 -51.72
CA SER A 5 28.06 21.64 -50.33
C SER A 5 28.90 20.68 -49.47
N ALA A 6 30.04 21.16 -48.97
CA ALA A 6 30.88 20.41 -48.05
C ALA A 6 30.11 20.18 -46.74
N ARG A 7 29.82 18.91 -46.39
CA ARG A 7 29.28 18.55 -45.08
C ARG A 7 30.32 18.91 -44.03
N LYS A 8 29.93 19.83 -43.10
CA LYS A 8 30.71 20.11 -41.88
C LYS A 8 30.91 18.78 -41.12
N GLY A 9 32.18 18.43 -40.90
CA GLY A 9 32.54 17.21 -40.22
C GLY A 9 31.92 17.17 -38.80
N GLN A 10 31.07 16.19 -38.55
CA GLN A 10 30.55 15.91 -37.24
C GLN A 10 31.72 15.35 -36.39
N LYS A 11 32.09 16.09 -35.34
CA LYS A 11 33.07 15.59 -34.36
C LYS A 11 32.42 14.44 -33.61
N GLY A 12 32.92 13.23 -33.76
CA GLY A 12 32.51 12.06 -33.00
C GLY A 12 33.05 12.14 -31.58
N PHE A 13 32.34 11.50 -30.63
CA PHE A 13 32.81 11.36 -29.26
C PHE A 13 34.09 10.50 -29.19
N THR A 14 35.01 10.88 -28.32
CA THR A 14 36.21 10.09 -28.06
C THR A 14 35.86 8.93 -27.08
N LEU A 15 36.57 7.82 -27.19
CA LEU A 15 36.41 6.68 -26.27
C LEU A 15 36.66 7.10 -24.81
N VAL A 16 37.66 7.99 -24.59
CA VAL A 16 37.99 8.52 -23.26
C VAL A 16 36.86 9.35 -22.67
N GLU A 17 36.20 10.18 -23.47
CA GLU A 17 35.07 11.00 -23.05
C GLU A 17 33.88 10.15 -22.59
N LEU A 18 33.63 9.04 -23.29
CA LEU A 18 32.58 8.10 -22.93
C LEU A 18 32.90 7.35 -21.63
N VAL A 19 34.16 6.95 -21.41
CA VAL A 19 34.61 6.31 -20.16
C VAL A 19 34.50 7.25 -18.96
N ILE A 20 34.85 8.53 -19.10
CA ILE A 20 34.73 9.51 -18.04
C ILE A 20 33.26 9.70 -17.67
N VAL A 21 32.37 9.84 -18.65
CA VAL A 21 30.92 9.99 -18.40
C VAL A 21 30.35 8.78 -17.66
N MET A 22 30.72 7.55 -18.08
CA MET A 22 30.30 6.33 -17.40
C MET A 22 30.83 6.27 -15.95
N ALA A 23 32.05 6.67 -15.69
CA ALA A 23 32.62 6.71 -14.36
C ALA A 23 31.85 7.69 -13.43
N VAL A 24 31.51 8.87 -13.92
CA VAL A 24 30.72 9.86 -13.16
C VAL A 24 29.32 9.32 -12.85
N ILE A 25 28.64 8.73 -13.83
CA ILE A 25 27.31 8.13 -13.64
C ILE A 25 27.37 6.99 -12.60
N ALA A 26 28.40 6.13 -12.65
CA ALA A 26 28.57 5.06 -11.69
C ALA A 26 28.70 5.55 -10.25
N VAL A 27 29.43 6.63 -10.02
CA VAL A 27 29.58 7.27 -8.70
C VAL A 27 28.23 7.80 -8.21
N ILE A 28 27.48 8.52 -9.05
CA ILE A 28 26.15 9.05 -8.69
C ILE A 28 25.19 7.92 -8.36
N LEU A 29 25.12 6.87 -9.19
CA LEU A 29 24.23 5.73 -8.96
C LEU A 29 24.53 4.97 -7.67
N SER A 30 25.79 4.90 -7.25
CA SER A 30 26.19 4.23 -6.01
C SER A 30 25.53 4.83 -4.76
N VAL A 31 25.24 6.14 -4.77
CA VAL A 31 24.59 6.86 -3.67
C VAL A 31 23.06 6.86 -3.82
N VAL A 32 22.54 6.95 -5.04
CA VAL A 32 21.11 7.10 -5.32
C VAL A 32 20.35 5.79 -5.12
N ILE A 33 20.88 4.66 -5.59
CA ILE A 33 20.21 3.37 -5.57
C ILE A 33 19.76 2.93 -4.16
N PRO A 34 20.59 2.95 -3.10
CA PRO A 34 20.16 2.55 -1.77
C PRO A 34 19.03 3.42 -1.21
N ASN A 35 19.03 4.72 -1.52
CA ASN A 35 17.99 5.64 -1.05
C ASN A 35 16.64 5.41 -1.71
N LEU A 36 16.61 4.99 -2.98
CA LEU A 36 15.36 4.71 -3.71
C LEU A 36 14.53 3.59 -3.08
N ARG A 37 15.18 2.57 -2.51
CA ARG A 37 14.47 1.45 -1.86
C ARG A 37 13.66 1.88 -0.65
N GLY A 38 14.21 2.79 0.17
CA GLY A 38 13.49 3.36 1.31
C GLY A 38 12.27 4.17 0.87
N MET A 39 12.43 5.02 -0.14
CA MET A 39 11.35 5.84 -0.69
C MET A 39 10.21 5.02 -1.30
N GLN A 40 10.53 3.89 -1.92
CA GLN A 40 9.51 2.99 -2.47
C GLN A 40 8.64 2.37 -1.37
N ALA A 41 9.25 1.90 -0.27
CA ALA A 41 8.51 1.35 0.86
C ALA A 41 7.59 2.40 1.52
N GLU A 42 8.07 3.62 1.69
CA GLU A 42 7.29 4.75 2.21
C GLU A 42 6.10 5.10 1.29
N SER A 43 6.32 5.16 -0.02
CA SER A 43 5.27 5.41 -1.01
C SER A 43 4.19 4.31 -0.98
N GLN A 44 4.59 3.05 -0.85
CA GLN A 44 3.66 1.94 -0.73
C GLN A 44 2.86 1.99 0.59
N LEU A 45 3.48 2.41 1.70
CA LEU A 45 2.77 2.62 2.97
C LEU A 45 1.72 3.72 2.85
N THR A 46 2.08 4.86 2.27
CA THR A 46 1.14 5.97 2.06
C THR A 46 -0.03 5.56 1.17
N LYS A 47 0.24 4.81 0.11
CA LYS A 47 -0.81 4.23 -0.74
C LYS A 47 -1.74 3.32 0.08
N SER A 48 -1.17 2.41 0.87
CA SER A 48 -1.94 1.50 1.71
C SER A 48 -2.80 2.22 2.73
N GLU A 49 -2.33 3.30 3.34
CA GLU A 49 -3.14 4.14 4.25
C GLU A 49 -4.36 4.75 3.54
N GLY A 50 -4.19 5.25 2.32
CA GLY A 50 -5.29 5.75 1.50
C GLY A 50 -6.32 4.67 1.18
N GLU A 51 -5.85 3.48 0.80
CA GLU A 51 -6.72 2.34 0.50
C GLU A 51 -7.44 1.81 1.75
N LEU A 52 -6.77 1.74 2.91
CA LEU A 52 -7.39 1.36 4.19
C LEU A 52 -8.51 2.35 4.60
N ASN A 53 -8.32 3.65 4.40
CA ASN A 53 -9.36 4.64 4.65
C ASN A 53 -10.54 4.50 3.67
N THR A 54 -10.27 4.12 2.43
CA THR A 54 -11.29 3.79 1.44
C THR A 54 -12.10 2.56 1.88
N LEU A 55 -11.42 1.50 2.33
CA LEU A 55 -12.06 0.31 2.88
C LEU A 55 -12.89 0.62 4.13
N LYS A 56 -12.41 1.46 5.04
CA LYS A 56 -13.18 1.92 6.21
C LYS A 56 -14.50 2.57 5.78
N THR A 57 -14.45 3.46 4.81
CA THR A 57 -15.65 4.14 4.28
C THR A 57 -16.61 3.15 3.61
N ALA A 58 -16.04 2.23 2.82
CA ALA A 58 -16.81 1.18 2.15
C ALA A 58 -17.50 0.23 3.15
N LEU A 59 -16.81 -0.19 4.20
CA LEU A 59 -17.35 -1.05 5.26
C LEU A 59 -18.48 -0.34 6.04
N THR A 60 -18.31 0.94 6.32
CA THR A 60 -19.36 1.74 6.96
C THR A 60 -20.60 1.87 6.07
N SER A 61 -20.39 2.03 4.76
CA SER A 61 -21.49 2.06 3.77
C SER A 61 -22.19 0.69 3.65
N TYR A 62 -21.41 -0.38 3.61
CA TYR A 62 -21.95 -1.74 3.59
C TYR A 62 -22.83 -2.02 4.81
N TRP A 63 -22.32 -1.73 6.02
CA TRP A 63 -23.04 -1.91 7.28
C TRP A 63 -24.39 -1.20 7.30
N ARG A 64 -24.46 0.05 6.82
CA ARG A 64 -25.71 0.82 6.73
C ARG A 64 -26.74 0.20 5.79
N ASN A 65 -26.29 -0.45 4.73
CA ASN A 65 -27.16 -1.02 3.70
C ASN A 65 -27.49 -2.51 3.93
N ASN A 66 -26.81 -3.18 4.85
CA ASN A 66 -26.96 -4.61 5.12
C ASN A 66 -27.35 -4.92 6.56
N SER A 67 -28.44 -4.28 7.04
CA SER A 67 -29.06 -4.57 8.34
C SER A 67 -28.08 -4.45 9.52
N ASN A 68 -27.15 -3.50 9.46
CA ASN A 68 -26.10 -3.27 10.45
C ASN A 68 -25.16 -4.47 10.66
N LEU A 69 -24.89 -5.21 9.60
CA LEU A 69 -23.91 -6.32 9.62
C LEU A 69 -22.69 -5.95 8.76
N TYR A 70 -21.51 -6.24 9.28
CA TYR A 70 -20.28 -6.16 8.50
C TYR A 70 -20.13 -7.36 7.56
N PRO A 71 -19.45 -7.21 6.41
CA PRO A 71 -19.25 -8.31 5.47
C PRO A 71 -18.40 -9.42 6.10
N THR A 72 -18.58 -10.64 5.64
CA THR A 72 -17.71 -11.78 6.02
C THR A 72 -16.43 -11.80 5.19
N ASN A 73 -16.49 -11.27 3.97
CA ASN A 73 -15.35 -11.18 3.06
C ASN A 73 -15.32 -9.84 2.34
N ILE A 74 -14.29 -9.02 2.61
CA ILE A 74 -14.18 -7.67 2.03
C ILE A 74 -14.00 -7.67 0.51
N THR A 75 -13.40 -8.72 -0.05
CA THR A 75 -13.13 -8.79 -1.49
C THR A 75 -14.40 -9.05 -2.29
N THR A 76 -15.17 -10.07 -1.89
CA THR A 76 -16.37 -10.49 -2.61
C THR A 76 -17.58 -9.63 -2.28
N ASP A 77 -17.75 -9.30 -1.01
CA ASP A 77 -18.97 -8.67 -0.52
C ASP A 77 -19.05 -7.19 -0.87
N LEU A 78 -17.91 -6.47 -0.86
CA LEU A 78 -17.88 -5.06 -1.24
C LEU A 78 -17.94 -4.84 -2.76
N THR A 79 -17.38 -5.75 -3.56
CA THR A 79 -17.45 -5.66 -5.03
C THR A 79 -18.75 -6.18 -5.58
N GLY A 80 -19.38 -7.15 -4.92
CA GLY A 80 -20.65 -7.77 -5.30
C GLY A 80 -21.89 -7.12 -4.67
N ALA A 81 -21.73 -6.11 -3.82
CA ALA A 81 -22.86 -5.42 -3.20
C ALA A 81 -23.77 -4.74 -4.23
N SER A 82 -25.06 -4.64 -3.90
CA SER A 82 -26.03 -3.89 -4.70
C SER A 82 -26.70 -2.81 -3.82
N PRO A 83 -26.42 -1.53 -4.03
CA PRO A 83 -25.50 -0.97 -5.05
C PRO A 83 -24.02 -1.31 -4.77
N GLN A 84 -23.23 -1.43 -5.83
CA GLN A 84 -21.80 -1.71 -5.72
C GLN A 84 -21.07 -0.62 -4.92
N ILE A 85 -20.28 -1.02 -3.92
CA ILE A 85 -19.63 -0.10 -2.98
C ILE A 85 -18.22 0.27 -3.45
N ILE A 86 -17.45 -0.71 -3.93
CA ILE A 86 -16.16 -0.48 -4.55
C ILE A 86 -16.10 -1.13 -5.94
N PRO A 87 -15.48 -0.49 -6.94
CA PRO A 87 -15.49 -0.99 -8.32
C PRO A 87 -14.56 -2.19 -8.54
N ALA A 88 -13.55 -2.35 -7.68
CA ALA A 88 -12.58 -3.43 -7.80
C ALA A 88 -11.99 -3.77 -6.42
N SER A 89 -11.48 -4.99 -6.30
CA SER A 89 -10.74 -5.42 -5.11
C SER A 89 -9.46 -4.61 -4.96
N LEU A 90 -9.21 -4.09 -3.76
CA LEU A 90 -7.98 -3.41 -3.40
C LEU A 90 -6.91 -4.43 -3.02
N THR A 91 -5.66 -4.15 -3.39
CA THR A 91 -4.54 -5.08 -3.24
C THR A 91 -3.50 -4.52 -2.29
N ASP A 92 -3.21 -5.26 -1.20
CA ASP A 92 -2.14 -4.91 -0.27
C ASP A 92 -0.76 -5.15 -0.93
N PRO A 93 0.05 -4.10 -1.16
CA PRO A 93 1.36 -4.23 -1.79
C PRO A 93 2.36 -5.03 -0.95
N PHE A 94 2.10 -5.22 0.35
CA PHE A 94 2.96 -5.95 1.27
C PHE A 94 2.52 -7.40 1.49
N ASN A 95 1.33 -7.79 1.05
CA ASN A 95 0.85 -9.16 1.14
C ASN A 95 1.05 -9.91 -0.17
N THR A 96 2.26 -10.37 -0.41
CA THR A 96 2.63 -11.09 -1.64
C THR A 96 1.97 -12.48 -1.77
N ALA A 97 1.48 -13.04 -0.66
CA ALA A 97 0.89 -14.39 -0.65
C ALA A 97 -0.56 -14.41 -1.15
N SER A 98 -1.41 -13.51 -0.66
CA SER A 98 -2.83 -13.45 -1.04
C SER A 98 -3.20 -12.16 -1.79
N GLY A 99 -2.35 -11.15 -1.74
CA GLY A 99 -2.62 -9.85 -2.36
C GLY A 99 -3.76 -9.06 -1.69
N THR A 100 -4.37 -9.56 -0.63
CA THR A 100 -5.52 -8.91 0.01
C THR A 100 -5.12 -8.25 1.31
N TYR A 101 -5.81 -7.17 1.67
CA TYR A 101 -5.74 -6.58 3.01
C TYR A 101 -6.27 -7.57 4.04
N GLY A 102 -5.65 -7.56 5.23
CA GLY A 102 -6.18 -8.30 6.36
C GLY A 102 -7.49 -7.71 6.83
N TYR A 103 -8.43 -8.57 7.24
CA TYR A 103 -9.74 -8.16 7.69
C TYR A 103 -10.22 -9.05 8.83
N ALA A 104 -10.83 -8.44 9.83
CA ALA A 104 -11.56 -9.11 10.88
C ALA A 104 -12.79 -8.28 11.25
N SER A 105 -13.89 -8.94 11.55
CA SER A 105 -15.10 -8.33 12.10
C SER A 105 -15.69 -9.21 13.19
N GLY A 106 -16.42 -8.62 14.10
CA GLY A 106 -17.07 -9.33 15.19
C GLY A 106 -18.10 -8.48 15.88
N ASN A 107 -18.75 -9.06 16.87
CA ASN A 107 -19.67 -8.38 17.76
C ASN A 107 -19.17 -8.55 19.20
N ASP A 108 -19.09 -7.47 19.94
CA ASP A 108 -18.78 -7.45 21.35
C ASP A 108 -19.99 -6.97 22.15
N THR A 109 -20.19 -7.53 23.33
CA THR A 109 -21.38 -7.23 24.15
C THR A 109 -21.46 -5.80 24.64
N ASP A 110 -20.31 -5.16 24.87
CA ASP A 110 -20.22 -3.81 25.41
C ASP A 110 -19.99 -2.76 24.33
N PHE A 111 -19.25 -3.11 23.27
CA PHE A 111 -18.92 -2.20 22.17
C PHE A 111 -19.91 -2.31 20.99
N GLY A 112 -20.50 -3.48 20.78
CA GLY A 112 -21.29 -3.81 19.61
C GLY A 112 -20.45 -4.30 18.42
N ASP A 113 -20.92 -4.04 17.20
CA ASP A 113 -20.23 -4.51 16.00
C ASP A 113 -18.95 -3.74 15.73
N TYR A 114 -17.86 -4.45 15.51
CA TYR A 114 -16.57 -3.88 15.15
C TYR A 114 -16.00 -4.51 13.89
N PHE A 115 -15.14 -3.76 13.22
CA PHE A 115 -14.29 -4.27 12.14
C PHE A 115 -12.88 -3.74 12.26
N THR A 116 -11.97 -4.44 11.64
CA THR A 116 -10.56 -4.05 11.51
C THR A 116 -10.06 -4.43 10.14
N VAL A 117 -9.41 -3.49 9.46
CA VAL A 117 -8.66 -3.74 8.22
C VAL A 117 -7.20 -3.33 8.42
N TYR A 118 -6.29 -4.09 7.84
CA TYR A 118 -4.87 -3.83 8.05
C TYR A 118 -3.99 -4.30 6.88
N THR A 119 -2.83 -3.69 6.75
CA THR A 119 -1.75 -4.12 5.85
C THR A 119 -0.63 -4.77 6.63
N LYS A 120 0.08 -5.72 6.03
CA LYS A 120 1.20 -6.43 6.68
C LYS A 120 2.43 -5.54 6.89
N GLY A 121 2.60 -4.49 6.08
CA GLY A 121 3.74 -3.59 6.17
C GLY A 121 5.03 -4.11 5.50
N PRO A 122 6.06 -3.24 5.39
CA PRO A 122 7.22 -3.46 4.50
C PRO A 122 8.19 -4.56 4.96
N LYS A 123 8.12 -5.01 6.20
CA LYS A 123 9.03 -6.04 6.74
C LYS A 123 8.49 -7.45 6.61
N ALA A 124 7.36 -7.66 5.95
CA ALA A 124 6.65 -8.94 5.87
C ALA A 124 6.39 -9.58 7.25
N ASP A 125 6.67 -8.85 8.32
CA ASP A 125 6.34 -9.26 9.68
C ASP A 125 4.83 -9.27 9.79
N THR A 126 4.33 -10.38 10.28
CA THR A 126 2.93 -10.57 10.60
C THR A 126 2.47 -9.43 11.49
N THR A 127 1.68 -8.53 10.91
CA THR A 127 0.92 -7.61 11.73
C THR A 127 -0.15 -8.45 12.42
N ASP A 128 0.10 -8.79 13.67
CA ASP A 128 -0.89 -9.44 14.50
C ASP A 128 -1.90 -8.41 14.99
N VAL A 129 -3.16 -8.67 14.72
CA VAL A 129 -4.26 -7.80 15.11
C VAL A 129 -5.22 -8.61 15.97
N THR A 130 -5.48 -8.14 17.17
CA THR A 130 -6.37 -8.80 18.13
C THR A 130 -7.39 -7.80 18.69
N TRP A 131 -8.59 -8.30 18.98
CA TRP A 131 -9.60 -7.57 19.72
C TRP A 131 -9.35 -7.71 21.23
N ASP A 132 -9.26 -6.59 21.91
CA ASP A 132 -9.17 -6.51 23.39
C ASP A 132 -10.55 -6.10 23.94
N GLY A 133 -11.40 -7.08 24.22
CA GLY A 133 -12.75 -6.87 24.72
C GLY A 133 -12.81 -6.21 26.10
N SER A 134 -11.76 -6.35 26.90
CA SER A 134 -11.72 -5.69 28.24
C SER A 134 -11.58 -4.18 28.15
N ASN A 135 -11.03 -3.65 27.06
CA ASN A 135 -10.78 -2.24 26.83
C ASN A 135 -11.51 -1.69 25.60
N ASN A 136 -12.35 -2.49 24.96
CA ASN A 136 -13.11 -2.14 23.74
C ASN A 136 -12.24 -1.51 22.66
N ARG A 137 -11.09 -2.13 22.35
CA ARG A 137 -10.10 -1.61 21.43
C ARG A 137 -9.45 -2.72 20.59
N VAL A 138 -8.89 -2.31 19.47
CA VAL A 138 -8.02 -3.16 18.63
C VAL A 138 -6.58 -2.95 19.06
N THR A 139 -5.86 -4.03 19.35
CA THR A 139 -4.43 -4.00 19.58
C THR A 139 -3.69 -4.62 18.40
N TYR A 140 -2.53 -4.08 18.04
CA TYR A 140 -1.72 -4.63 16.97
C TYR A 140 -0.22 -4.50 17.26
N SER A 141 0.55 -5.43 16.72
CA SER A 141 2.01 -5.39 16.70
C SER A 141 2.53 -5.43 15.26
N GLY A 142 3.82 -5.13 15.06
CA GLY A 142 4.43 -5.17 13.73
C GLY A 142 4.48 -3.84 13.00
N GLY A 143 4.86 -3.88 11.72
CA GLY A 143 5.15 -2.71 10.88
C GLY A 143 4.00 -2.24 9.98
N GLY A 144 2.86 -2.93 10.01
CA GLY A 144 1.70 -2.59 9.19
C GLY A 144 0.93 -1.37 9.68
N ARG A 145 -0.13 -1.04 8.95
CA ARG A 145 -1.11 -0.01 9.32
C ARG A 145 -2.44 -0.68 9.59
N VAL A 146 -3.15 -0.19 10.58
CA VAL A 146 -4.43 -0.74 11.04
C VAL A 146 -5.47 0.38 11.12
N VAL A 147 -6.65 0.12 10.58
CA VAL A 147 -7.81 1.02 10.64
C VAL A 147 -9.01 0.24 11.14
N SER A 148 -9.77 0.80 12.06
CA SER A 148 -10.95 0.20 12.67
C SER A 148 -12.02 1.26 12.94
N ASN A 149 -13.23 0.84 13.28
CA ASN A 149 -14.25 1.70 13.90
C ASN A 149 -14.05 1.84 15.43
N ALA A 150 -13.31 0.93 16.03
CA ALA A 150 -12.89 0.99 17.44
C ALA A 150 -11.54 1.69 17.61
N PRO A 151 -11.18 2.13 18.82
CA PRO A 151 -9.84 2.64 19.13
C PRO A 151 -8.75 1.64 18.78
N VAL A 152 -7.65 2.12 18.19
CA VAL A 152 -6.53 1.27 17.76
C VAL A 152 -5.28 1.63 18.57
N VAL A 153 -4.65 0.63 19.17
CA VAL A 153 -3.44 0.78 19.99
C VAL A 153 -2.34 -0.12 19.47
N LYS A 154 -1.17 0.44 19.21
CA LYS A 154 0.02 -0.33 18.86
C LYS A 154 0.69 -0.86 20.12
N THR A 155 0.93 -2.16 20.15
CA THR A 155 1.76 -2.81 21.17
C THR A 155 3.19 -3.01 20.64
N HIS A 156 4.16 -2.93 21.52
CA HIS A 156 5.59 -3.10 21.19
C HIS A 156 6.03 -4.55 21.37
#